data_cb61b832c8580e7f622dc5037702f484
#
_entry.id   cb61b832c8580e7f622dc5037702f484
#
_cell.length_a   1.000
_cell.length_b   1.000
_cell.length_c   1.000
_cell.angle_alpha   90.00
_cell.angle_beta   90.00
_cell.angle_gamma   90.00
#
_symmetry.space_group_name_H-M   'P 1'
#
loop_
_entity.id
_entity.type
_entity.pdbx_description
1 polymer ?
#
loop_
_entity_poly.entity_id
_entity_poly.type
_entity_poly.pdbx_seq_one_letter_code
_entity_poly.pdbx_strand_id
1 'polypeptide(L)'
;MKILKIFLILSSLYLFLNADDDHKKYKHSYKNLDFLHLNPTQMEKIKTILIDFKKEYKSFYEYKENQENLLKDLMEDKNFDEKQYLKIISDIKIKAAILEVERLKKIHAILDEKQREEFAEYLEEWEIE
;
A
#
# COMPACT_ATOMS: atom_id res chain seq x y z
N MET A 1 -15.40 -1.78 36.15
CA MET A 1 -15.34 -2.59 34.91
C MET A 1 -15.89 -1.88 33.67
N LYS A 2 -16.99 -1.14 33.76
CA LYS A 2 -17.51 -0.32 32.63
C LYS A 2 -16.57 0.83 32.24
N ILE A 3 -15.89 1.44 33.17
CA ILE A 3 -14.94 2.56 32.96
C ILE A 3 -13.70 2.09 32.22
N LEU A 4 -13.21 0.89 32.47
CA LEU A 4 -12.04 0.32 31.81
C LEU A 4 -12.32 0.00 30.34
N LYS A 5 -13.55 -0.43 30.00
CA LYS A 5 -13.97 -0.66 28.60
C LYS A 5 -14.12 0.66 27.82
N ILE A 6 -14.56 1.73 28.45
CA ILE A 6 -14.65 3.05 27.84
C ILE A 6 -13.25 3.63 27.56
N PHE A 7 -12.28 3.38 28.44
CA PHE A 7 -10.89 3.81 28.24
C PHE A 7 -10.20 3.06 27.08
N LEU A 8 -10.50 1.78 26.91
CA LEU A 8 -9.98 0.98 25.76
C LEU A 8 -10.59 1.43 24.43
N ILE A 9 -11.87 1.82 24.42
CA ILE A 9 -12.53 2.34 23.21
C ILE A 9 -12.00 3.73 22.87
N LEU A 10 -11.73 4.58 23.84
CA LEU A 10 -11.12 5.90 23.62
C LEU A 10 -9.67 5.82 23.16
N SER A 11 -8.90 4.86 23.64
CA SER A 11 -7.52 4.65 23.18
C SER A 11 -7.47 4.10 21.76
N SER A 12 -8.42 3.27 21.34
CA SER A 12 -8.53 2.80 19.96
C SER A 12 -8.97 3.92 19.01
N LEU A 13 -9.84 4.83 19.45
CA LEU A 13 -10.24 6.00 18.67
C LEU A 13 -9.06 6.98 18.45
N TYR A 14 -8.16 7.09 19.41
CA TYR A 14 -6.96 7.92 19.29
C TYR A 14 -5.97 7.37 18.25
N LEU A 15 -5.94 6.07 18.03
CA LEU A 15 -5.12 5.43 16.98
C LEU A 15 -5.70 5.66 15.58
N PHE A 16 -7.02 5.86 15.46
CA PHE A 16 -7.66 6.18 14.17
C PHE A 16 -7.54 7.67 13.77
N LEU A 17 -7.34 8.57 14.74
CA LEU A 17 -7.11 9.99 14.44
C LEU A 17 -5.69 10.30 13.96
N ASN A 18 -4.75 9.37 14.11
CA ASN A 18 -3.40 9.45 13.57
C ASN A 18 -3.24 8.75 12.21
N ALA A 19 -4.34 8.35 11.56
CA ALA A 19 -4.33 7.82 10.19
C ALA A 19 -4.01 8.87 9.10
N ASP A 20 -3.52 10.03 9.51
CA ASP A 20 -2.91 11.05 8.63
C ASP A 20 -1.47 10.65 8.20
N ASP A 21 -1.07 9.41 8.52
CA ASP A 21 0.24 8.86 8.19
C ASP A 21 0.40 8.49 6.70
N ASP A 22 -0.69 8.38 5.94
CA ASP A 22 -0.62 8.11 4.51
C ASP A 22 0.09 9.24 3.74
N HIS A 23 -0.11 10.48 4.13
CA HIS A 23 0.63 11.62 3.57
C HIS A 23 2.12 11.58 3.89
N LYS A 24 2.51 11.04 5.04
CA LYS A 24 3.93 10.89 5.42
C LYS A 24 4.61 9.75 4.69
N LYS A 25 3.92 8.62 4.47
CA LYS A 25 4.45 7.46 3.74
C LYS A 25 4.79 7.83 2.29
N TYR A 26 3.93 8.59 1.61
CA TYR A 26 4.18 9.10 0.26
C TYR A 26 5.28 10.17 0.22
N LYS A 27 5.35 11.02 1.22
CA LYS A 27 6.38 12.05 1.35
C LYS A 27 7.76 11.42 1.62
N HIS A 28 7.81 10.27 2.31
CA HIS A 28 9.02 9.47 2.52
C HIS A 28 9.50 8.81 1.22
N SER A 29 8.61 8.23 0.43
CA SER A 29 8.96 7.65 -0.88
C SER A 29 9.62 8.67 -1.80
N TYR A 30 9.20 9.92 -1.73
CA TYR A 30 9.79 11.01 -2.52
C TYR A 30 11.19 11.39 -2.06
N LYS A 31 11.44 11.40 -0.75
CA LYS A 31 12.76 11.69 -0.16
C LYS A 31 13.75 10.54 -0.37
N ASN A 32 13.26 9.32 -0.39
CA ASN A 32 14.08 8.12 -0.56
C ASN A 32 14.63 7.93 -1.99
N LEU A 33 14.29 8.80 -2.92
CA LEU A 33 14.83 8.78 -4.29
C LEU A 33 15.98 9.77 -4.52
N ASP A 34 16.31 10.60 -3.54
CA ASP A 34 17.40 11.58 -3.65
C ASP A 34 18.76 10.92 -3.93
N PHE A 35 18.97 9.70 -3.42
CA PHE A 35 20.20 8.92 -3.65
C PHE A 35 20.40 8.51 -5.12
N LEU A 36 19.36 8.52 -5.93
CA LEU A 36 19.44 8.19 -7.37
C LEU A 36 19.95 9.34 -8.22
N HIS A 37 20.08 10.52 -7.66
CA HIS A 37 20.53 11.72 -8.39
C HIS A 37 19.76 11.95 -9.71
N LEU A 38 18.43 11.88 -9.62
CA LEU A 38 17.54 12.05 -10.75
C LEU A 38 17.70 13.44 -11.38
N ASN A 39 17.75 13.51 -12.72
CA ASN A 39 17.67 14.79 -13.42
C ASN A 39 16.24 15.36 -13.32
N PRO A 40 16.04 16.68 -13.64
CA PRO A 40 14.73 17.31 -13.53
C PRO A 40 13.63 16.62 -14.33
N THR A 41 13.95 16.12 -15.53
CA THR A 41 12.99 15.40 -16.40
C THR A 41 12.56 14.07 -15.78
N GLN A 42 13.51 13.30 -15.25
CA GLN A 42 13.22 12.06 -14.52
C GLN A 42 12.37 12.33 -13.29
N MET A 43 12.69 13.37 -12.51
CA MET A 43 11.95 13.75 -11.31
C MET A 43 10.48 14.07 -11.64
N GLU A 44 10.21 14.84 -12.69
CA GLU A 44 8.85 15.16 -13.10
C GLU A 44 8.05 13.92 -13.54
N LYS A 45 8.69 13.02 -14.28
CA LYS A 45 8.05 11.76 -14.71
C LYS A 45 7.72 10.86 -13.52
N ILE A 46 8.65 10.70 -12.57
CA ILE A 46 8.41 9.90 -11.35
C ILE A 46 7.31 10.54 -10.50
N LYS A 47 7.31 11.85 -10.36
CA LYS A 47 6.23 12.56 -9.67
C LYS A 47 4.85 12.26 -10.25
N THR A 48 4.73 12.28 -11.56
CA THR A 48 3.49 11.92 -12.26
C THR A 48 3.08 10.48 -11.96
N ILE A 49 4.01 9.54 -12.01
CA ILE A 49 3.76 8.13 -11.68
C ILE A 49 3.24 7.99 -10.24
N LEU A 50 3.84 8.66 -9.28
CA LEU A 50 3.44 8.58 -7.87
C LEU A 50 2.06 9.22 -7.62
N ILE A 51 1.73 10.30 -8.32
CA ILE A 51 0.40 10.93 -8.25
C ILE A 51 -0.68 9.99 -8.80
N ASP A 52 -0.44 9.38 -9.97
CA ASP A 52 -1.36 8.43 -10.58
C ASP A 52 -1.51 7.17 -9.71
N PHE A 53 -0.39 6.67 -9.21
CA PHE A 53 -0.38 5.54 -8.28
C PHE A 53 -1.21 5.81 -7.02
N LYS A 54 -1.18 7.01 -6.48
CA LYS A 54 -1.98 7.36 -5.30
C LYS A 54 -3.48 7.17 -5.56
N LYS A 55 -3.96 7.49 -6.74
CA LYS A 55 -5.38 7.29 -7.13
C LYS A 55 -5.70 5.81 -7.27
N GLU A 56 -4.83 5.06 -7.95
CA GLU A 56 -4.98 3.61 -8.15
C GLU A 56 -4.91 2.87 -6.80
N TYR A 57 -4.01 3.27 -5.92
CA TYR A 57 -3.88 2.71 -4.58
C TYR A 57 -5.11 2.96 -3.72
N LYS A 58 -5.70 4.17 -3.81
CA LYS A 58 -6.95 4.46 -3.10
C LYS A 58 -8.08 3.53 -3.53
N SER A 59 -8.26 3.32 -4.83
CA SER A 59 -9.27 2.41 -5.36
C SER A 59 -9.01 0.96 -4.94
N PHE A 60 -7.75 0.54 -4.94
CA PHE A 60 -7.35 -0.77 -4.43
C PHE A 60 -7.65 -0.92 -2.93
N TYR A 61 -7.38 0.10 -2.13
CA TYR A 61 -7.62 0.08 -0.69
C TYR A 61 -9.12 -0.06 -0.38
N GLU A 62 -9.97 0.67 -1.08
CA GLU A 62 -11.44 0.54 -0.94
C GLU A 62 -11.92 -0.86 -1.31
N TYR A 63 -11.37 -1.43 -2.39
CA TYR A 63 -11.63 -2.82 -2.77
C TYR A 63 -11.17 -3.79 -1.67
N LYS A 64 -9.95 -3.65 -1.18
CA LYS A 64 -9.37 -4.49 -0.11
C LYS A 64 -10.26 -4.46 1.14
N GLU A 65 -10.66 -3.28 1.58
CA GLU A 65 -11.53 -3.12 2.75
C GLU A 65 -12.86 -3.86 2.59
N ASN A 66 -13.49 -3.78 1.42
CA ASN A 66 -14.71 -4.52 1.13
C ASN A 66 -14.49 -6.03 1.16
N GLN A 67 -13.38 -6.52 0.61
CA GLN A 67 -13.04 -7.95 0.63
C GLN A 67 -12.70 -8.44 2.05
N GLU A 68 -12.03 -7.64 2.86
CA GLU A 68 -11.73 -7.95 4.26
C GLU A 68 -13.00 -8.07 5.10
N ASN A 69 -14.04 -7.29 4.80
CA ASN A 69 -15.35 -7.45 5.45
C ASN A 69 -15.98 -8.81 5.11
N LEU A 70 -15.88 -9.27 3.87
CA LEU A 70 -16.33 -10.63 3.51
C LEU A 70 -15.53 -11.74 4.24
N LEU A 71 -14.22 -11.52 4.46
CA LEU A 71 -13.42 -12.46 5.25
C LEU A 71 -13.87 -12.53 6.71
N LYS A 72 -14.30 -11.41 7.29
CA LYS A 72 -14.88 -11.38 8.63
C LYS A 72 -16.18 -12.18 8.70
N ASP A 73 -17.07 -11.98 7.73
CA ASP A 73 -18.32 -12.73 7.62
C ASP A 73 -18.06 -14.23 7.53
N LEU A 74 -17.09 -14.67 6.73
CA LEU A 74 -16.69 -16.08 6.61
C LEU A 74 -16.12 -16.65 7.92
N MET A 75 -15.41 -15.83 8.70
CA MET A 75 -14.86 -16.24 10.00
C MET A 75 -15.97 -16.37 11.07
N GLU A 76 -17.01 -15.55 11.00
CA GLU A 76 -18.14 -15.57 11.92
C GLU A 76 -19.13 -16.70 11.62
N ASP A 77 -19.12 -17.23 10.41
CA ASP A 77 -20.00 -18.34 10.02
C ASP A 77 -19.68 -19.62 10.83
N LYS A 78 -20.72 -20.39 11.13
CA LYS A 78 -20.58 -21.66 11.83
C LYS A 78 -19.69 -22.65 11.06
N ASN A 79 -19.77 -22.63 9.73
CA ASN A 79 -18.99 -23.46 8.84
C ASN A 79 -17.96 -22.59 8.13
N PHE A 80 -16.68 -22.86 8.35
CA PHE A 80 -15.60 -22.13 7.69
C PHE A 80 -15.44 -22.57 6.23
N ASP A 81 -15.78 -21.70 5.28
CA ASP A 81 -15.57 -21.95 3.86
C ASP A 81 -14.13 -21.63 3.46
N GLU A 82 -13.24 -22.59 3.64
CA GLU A 82 -11.82 -22.51 3.34
C GLU A 82 -11.55 -22.10 1.88
N LYS A 83 -12.32 -22.64 0.95
CA LYS A 83 -12.15 -22.39 -0.49
C LYS A 83 -12.46 -20.95 -0.85
N GLN A 84 -13.54 -20.41 -0.33
CA GLN A 84 -13.91 -19.02 -0.55
C GLN A 84 -12.96 -18.05 0.16
N TYR A 85 -12.57 -18.37 1.39
CA TYR A 85 -11.59 -17.59 2.13
C TYR A 85 -10.26 -17.48 1.36
N LEU A 86 -9.72 -18.61 0.92
CA LEU A 86 -8.49 -18.64 0.12
C LEU A 86 -8.61 -17.85 -1.18
N LYS A 87 -9.74 -17.96 -1.87
CA LYS A 87 -9.99 -17.19 -3.10
C LYS A 87 -9.93 -15.68 -2.84
N ILE A 88 -10.60 -15.20 -1.80
CA ILE A 88 -10.65 -13.76 -1.48
C ILE A 88 -9.26 -13.22 -1.14
N ILE A 89 -8.51 -13.87 -0.25
CA ILE A 89 -7.16 -13.38 0.10
C ILE A 89 -6.19 -13.47 -1.08
N SER A 90 -6.32 -14.50 -1.93
CA SER A 90 -5.50 -14.61 -3.14
C SER A 90 -5.79 -13.50 -4.13
N ASP A 91 -7.05 -13.17 -4.35
CA ASP A 91 -7.45 -12.06 -5.23
C ASP A 91 -6.92 -10.70 -4.73
N ILE A 92 -6.96 -10.45 -3.42
CA ILE A 92 -6.37 -9.25 -2.81
C ILE A 92 -4.87 -9.20 -3.07
N LYS A 93 -4.14 -10.29 -2.80
CA LYS A 93 -2.69 -10.38 -2.97
C LYS A 93 -2.27 -10.20 -4.44
N ILE A 94 -2.99 -10.82 -5.36
CA ILE A 94 -2.72 -10.70 -6.80
C ILE A 94 -2.94 -9.26 -7.27
N LYS A 95 -4.01 -8.60 -6.87
CA LYS A 95 -4.26 -7.19 -7.23
C LYS A 95 -3.19 -6.27 -6.68
N ALA A 96 -2.74 -6.46 -5.44
CA ALA A 96 -1.64 -5.73 -4.86
C ALA A 96 -0.34 -5.91 -5.67
N ALA A 97 -0.02 -7.16 -6.02
CA ALA A 97 1.16 -7.50 -6.81
C ALA A 97 1.13 -6.87 -8.20
N ILE A 98 -0.02 -6.88 -8.88
CA ILE A 98 -0.18 -6.24 -10.20
C ILE A 98 0.08 -4.74 -10.10
N LEU A 99 -0.50 -4.07 -9.12
CA LEU A 99 -0.34 -2.64 -8.90
C LEU A 99 1.13 -2.26 -8.61
N GLU A 100 1.81 -3.06 -7.81
CA GLU A 100 3.24 -2.92 -7.54
C GLU A 100 4.09 -3.06 -8.80
N VAL A 101 3.87 -4.12 -9.57
CA VAL A 101 4.61 -4.39 -10.81
C VAL A 101 4.40 -3.30 -11.84
N GLU A 102 3.18 -2.80 -12.02
CA GLU A 102 2.89 -1.71 -12.94
C GLU A 102 3.62 -0.42 -12.56
N ARG A 103 3.64 -0.09 -11.28
CA ARG A 103 4.40 1.06 -10.78
C ARG A 103 5.90 0.89 -10.99
N LEU A 104 6.45 -0.24 -10.58
CA LEU A 104 7.88 -0.53 -10.73
C LEU A 104 8.32 -0.54 -12.21
N LYS A 105 7.49 -1.09 -13.10
CA LYS A 105 7.74 -1.06 -14.54
C LYS A 105 7.86 0.36 -15.09
N LYS A 106 6.98 1.26 -14.67
CA LYS A 106 7.01 2.67 -15.09
C LYS A 106 8.27 3.37 -14.56
N ILE A 107 8.64 3.14 -13.30
CA ILE A 107 9.86 3.70 -12.69
C ILE A 107 11.11 3.14 -13.40
N HIS A 108 11.19 1.84 -13.62
CA HIS A 108 12.29 1.18 -14.31
C HIS A 108 12.56 1.78 -15.68
N ALA A 109 11.52 2.12 -16.43
CA ALA A 109 11.64 2.72 -17.76
C ALA A 109 12.27 4.13 -17.76
N ILE A 110 12.25 4.83 -16.61
CA ILE A 110 12.80 6.18 -16.46
C ILE A 110 14.27 6.17 -16.04
N LEU A 111 14.67 5.15 -15.28
CA LEU A 111 16.01 5.04 -14.69
C LEU A 111 17.03 4.53 -15.72
N ASP A 112 18.26 5.05 -15.63
CA ASP A 112 19.42 4.46 -16.32
C ASP A 112 19.92 3.20 -15.61
N GLU A 113 20.92 2.54 -16.18
CA GLU A 113 21.46 1.28 -15.67
C GLU A 113 21.97 1.41 -14.23
N LYS A 114 22.78 2.43 -13.96
CA LYS A 114 23.34 2.66 -12.62
C LYS A 114 22.24 2.98 -11.60
N GLN A 115 21.29 3.82 -11.98
CA GLN A 115 20.15 4.16 -11.13
C GLN A 115 19.27 2.95 -10.82
N ARG A 116 19.10 2.00 -11.77
CA ARG A 116 18.39 0.75 -11.53
C ARG A 116 19.10 -0.15 -10.54
N GLU A 117 20.43 -0.24 -10.63
CA GLU A 117 21.24 -0.99 -9.65
C GLU A 117 21.07 -0.41 -8.24
N GLU A 118 21.18 0.91 -8.11
CA GLU A 118 21.00 1.60 -6.83
C GLU A 118 19.57 1.46 -6.29
N PHE A 119 18.55 1.55 -7.16
CA PHE A 119 17.15 1.38 -6.78
C PHE A 119 16.84 -0.03 -6.28
N ALA A 120 17.48 -1.05 -6.86
CA ALA A 120 17.26 -2.46 -6.49
C ALA A 120 17.60 -2.74 -5.02
N GLU A 121 18.55 -2.00 -4.42
CA GLU A 121 18.91 -2.14 -3.00
C GLU A 121 17.77 -1.73 -2.05
N TYR A 122 16.81 -0.94 -2.53
CA TYR A 122 15.70 -0.42 -1.75
C TYR A 122 14.34 -0.99 -2.17
N LEU A 123 14.34 -2.10 -2.91
CA LEU A 123 13.14 -2.65 -3.53
C LEU A 123 12.04 -3.01 -2.50
N GLU A 124 12.43 -3.50 -1.33
CA GLU A 124 11.51 -3.86 -0.24
C GLU A 124 10.64 -2.68 0.23
N GLU A 125 11.17 -1.44 0.15
CA GLU A 125 10.42 -0.24 0.54
C GLU A 125 9.25 0.08 -0.42
N TRP A 126 9.18 -0.60 -1.56
CA TRP A 126 8.21 -0.39 -2.62
C TRP A 126 7.13 -1.48 -2.70
N GLU A 127 7.18 -2.44 -1.80
CA GLU A 127 6.15 -3.49 -1.70
C GLU A 127 4.80 -2.88 -1.31
N ILE A 128 3.72 -3.46 -1.86
CA ILE A 128 2.35 -3.09 -1.53
C ILE A 128 1.76 -4.19 -0.66
N GLU A 129 1.39 -3.82 0.57
CA GLU A 129 0.73 -4.70 1.54
C GLU A 129 -0.79 -4.54 1.53
#